data_a9074b7f71f377d1949f32c5a00e9486
#
_entry.id   a9074b7f71f377d1949f32c5a00e9486
#
_cell.length_a   1.000
_cell.length_b   1.000
_cell.length_c   1.000
_cell.angle_alpha   90.00
_cell.angle_beta   90.00
_cell.angle_gamma   90.00
#
_symmetry.space_group_name_H-M   'P 1'
#
loop_
_entity.id
_entity.type
_entity.pdbx_description
1 polymer ?
#
loop_
_entity_poly.entity_id
_entity_poly.type
_entity_poly.pdbx_seq_one_letter_code
_entity_poly.pdbx_strand_id
1 'polypeptide(L)'
;CINKNNIFIFTHYKQYRTIITNNLKFKIMNKFTVKDGTEIYFKDLGNGQPIFFHHGWPLSSDDWDAQMMFFLEKGFRVIAHDRRGHGRSTQTFQGNDMNTYAADVAELVEFLDLKNVIHVGHSTGGGEAIRYAAQYGKDRVAKVVLISAITPYMIADENNPNGVPMSVFDDIRYNTRHNRAQFYQDLTIPFFGYNREGVEIKKSIQDNWWRQGMMGGIKAQYDCIEVFSETDFTEDLKSVTIPVLVLHGDDDQIVPYETTAVKAAELLQNGKLIIYPGFSHGMPTTEAETINRDILEFINS
;
A
#
# COMPACT_ATOMS: atom_id res chain seq x y z
N CYS A 1 37.34 -21.66 48.46
CA CYS A 1 37.14 -22.89 47.65
C CYS A 1 35.94 -22.69 46.73
N ILE A 2 36.19 -22.37 45.47
CA ILE A 2 35.11 -22.25 44.44
C ILE A 2 34.82 -23.67 43.97
N ASN A 3 33.58 -24.10 44.18
CA ASN A 3 33.11 -25.45 43.90
C ASN A 3 33.15 -25.76 42.41
N LYS A 4 33.94 -26.71 41.95
CA LYS A 4 34.13 -27.12 40.56
C LYS A 4 32.81 -27.45 39.82
N ASN A 5 31.76 -27.79 40.54
CA ASN A 5 30.43 -28.09 39.96
C ASN A 5 29.69 -26.85 39.42
N ASN A 6 29.99 -25.66 39.93
CA ASN A 6 29.38 -24.43 39.41
C ASN A 6 29.97 -23.97 38.06
N ILE A 7 31.20 -24.34 37.75
CA ILE A 7 31.85 -24.01 36.47
C ILE A 7 31.25 -24.82 35.32
N PHE A 8 30.91 -26.10 35.60
CA PHE A 8 30.30 -27.00 34.60
C PHE A 8 28.88 -26.56 34.21
N ILE A 9 28.08 -26.05 35.16
CA ILE A 9 26.73 -25.57 34.92
C ILE A 9 26.77 -24.27 34.08
N PHE A 10 27.68 -23.36 34.37
CA PHE A 10 27.82 -22.11 33.62
C PHE A 10 28.33 -22.31 32.19
N THR A 11 29.20 -23.28 31.95
CA THR A 11 29.71 -23.59 30.61
C THR A 11 28.64 -24.25 29.75
N HIS A 12 27.84 -25.16 30.32
CA HIS A 12 26.72 -25.76 29.63
C HIS A 12 25.61 -24.71 29.33
N TYR A 13 25.31 -23.79 30.25
CA TYR A 13 24.32 -22.75 30.06
C TYR A 13 24.71 -21.78 28.93
N LYS A 14 25.99 -21.41 28.83
CA LYS A 14 26.52 -20.60 27.71
C LYS A 14 26.42 -21.36 26.37
N GLN A 15 26.76 -22.63 26.35
CA GLN A 15 26.72 -23.46 25.15
C GLN A 15 25.28 -23.72 24.70
N TYR A 16 24.35 -23.96 25.63
CA TYR A 16 22.91 -24.04 25.33
C TYR A 16 22.33 -22.71 24.84
N ARG A 17 22.73 -21.58 25.42
CA ARG A 17 22.30 -20.28 24.97
C ARG A 17 22.81 -19.96 23.55
N THR A 18 24.02 -20.33 23.21
CA THR A 18 24.60 -20.16 21.87
C THR A 18 23.96 -21.12 20.86
N ILE A 19 23.63 -22.36 21.25
CA ILE A 19 22.90 -23.33 20.40
C ILE A 19 21.44 -22.87 20.19
N ILE A 20 20.78 -22.36 21.22
CA ILE A 20 19.41 -21.81 21.13
C ILE A 20 19.38 -20.53 20.26
N THR A 21 20.38 -19.65 20.38
CA THR A 21 20.44 -18.44 19.53
C THR A 21 20.84 -18.73 18.09
N ASN A 22 21.57 -19.82 17.80
CA ASN A 22 21.94 -20.19 16.44
C ASN A 22 20.93 -21.11 15.73
N ASN A 23 20.09 -21.86 16.47
CA ASN A 23 19.06 -22.73 15.89
C ASN A 23 17.64 -22.15 15.99
N LEU A 24 17.41 -21.08 16.75
CA LEU A 24 16.21 -20.28 16.79
C LEU A 24 16.42 -19.01 15.95
N LYS A 25 16.87 -19.13 14.71
CA LYS A 25 16.34 -18.26 13.67
C LYS A 25 14.88 -18.72 13.46
N PHE A 26 14.01 -18.52 14.47
CA PHE A 26 12.63 -18.20 14.15
C PHE A 26 12.73 -17.10 13.10
N LYS A 27 12.23 -17.36 11.93
CA LYS A 27 12.00 -16.36 10.90
C LYS A 27 10.89 -15.47 11.50
N ILE A 28 11.28 -14.65 12.48
CA ILE A 28 10.46 -13.59 13.06
C ILE A 28 10.00 -12.78 11.87
N MET A 29 8.71 -12.58 11.75
CA MET A 29 8.02 -11.85 10.70
C MET A 29 8.96 -11.05 9.81
N ASN A 30 8.84 -11.16 8.48
CA ASN A 30 9.70 -10.41 7.56
C ASN A 30 9.61 -8.92 7.90
N LYS A 31 10.60 -8.40 8.62
CA LYS A 31 10.74 -7.00 8.99
C LYS A 31 12.09 -6.49 8.52
N PHE A 32 12.09 -5.30 8.00
CA PHE A 32 13.25 -4.55 7.59
C PHE A 32 13.29 -3.23 8.35
N THR A 33 14.45 -2.85 8.88
CA THR A 33 14.62 -1.58 9.59
C THR A 33 15.20 -0.55 8.64
N VAL A 34 14.44 0.53 8.37
CA VAL A 34 14.91 1.67 7.59
C VAL A 34 15.85 2.56 8.41
N LYS A 35 16.54 3.51 7.75
CA LYS A 35 17.63 4.31 8.35
C LYS A 35 17.23 5.07 9.61
N ASP A 36 15.98 5.49 9.73
CA ASP A 36 15.48 6.20 10.93
C ASP A 36 15.13 5.27 12.11
N GLY A 37 15.28 3.96 11.93
CA GLY A 37 14.98 2.95 12.95
C GLY A 37 13.55 2.39 12.89
N THR A 38 12.72 2.85 11.96
CA THR A 38 11.37 2.32 11.75
C THR A 38 11.45 0.91 11.17
N GLU A 39 10.71 -0.04 11.75
CA GLU A 39 10.59 -1.39 11.22
C GLU A 39 9.41 -1.47 10.24
N ILE A 40 9.68 -1.86 9.02
CA ILE A 40 8.70 -2.11 7.96
C ILE A 40 8.45 -3.61 7.84
N TYR A 41 7.20 -4.04 8.03
CA TYR A 41 6.79 -5.40 7.74
C TYR A 41 6.57 -5.59 6.24
N PHE A 42 6.96 -6.73 5.70
CA PHE A 42 6.71 -7.07 4.30
C PHE A 42 6.46 -8.57 4.11
N LYS A 43 5.73 -8.90 3.05
CA LYS A 43 5.59 -10.25 2.48
C LYS A 43 6.48 -10.33 1.25
N ASP A 44 7.15 -11.47 1.03
CA ASP A 44 8.03 -11.72 -0.12
C ASP A 44 7.97 -13.19 -0.49
N LEU A 45 7.34 -13.50 -1.61
CA LEU A 45 7.03 -14.87 -2.05
C LEU A 45 7.37 -15.05 -3.53
N GLY A 46 7.88 -16.23 -3.91
CA GLY A 46 8.22 -16.56 -5.30
C GLY A 46 9.61 -16.12 -5.74
N ASN A 47 9.94 -16.29 -7.02
CA ASN A 47 11.30 -16.08 -7.55
C ASN A 47 11.36 -15.42 -8.93
N GLY A 48 10.20 -15.08 -9.54
CA GLY A 48 10.14 -14.49 -10.88
C GLY A 48 10.40 -13.00 -10.93
N GLN A 49 9.93 -12.34 -11.99
CA GLN A 49 9.94 -10.87 -12.06
C GLN A 49 9.17 -10.30 -10.88
N PRO A 50 9.72 -9.31 -10.15
CA PRO A 50 9.09 -8.79 -8.96
C PRO A 50 7.90 -7.88 -9.28
N ILE A 51 6.78 -8.11 -8.57
CA ILE A 51 5.65 -7.20 -8.45
C ILE A 51 5.61 -6.71 -7.02
N PHE A 52 5.63 -5.40 -6.83
CA PHE A 52 5.60 -4.74 -5.53
C PHE A 52 4.27 -4.03 -5.33
N PHE A 53 3.51 -4.43 -4.31
CA PHE A 53 2.18 -3.93 -4.02
C PHE A 53 2.17 -2.89 -2.91
N HIS A 54 1.48 -1.76 -3.15
CA HIS A 54 1.33 -0.62 -2.25
C HIS A 54 -0.13 -0.47 -1.85
N HIS A 55 -0.45 -0.70 -0.58
CA HIS A 55 -1.82 -0.67 -0.07
C HIS A 55 -2.39 0.75 0.07
N GLY A 56 -3.73 0.86 0.01
CA GLY A 56 -4.48 2.08 0.31
C GLY A 56 -4.55 2.40 1.81
N TRP A 57 -5.02 3.59 2.14
CA TRP A 57 -5.37 3.95 3.52
C TRP A 57 -6.74 3.34 3.91
N PRO A 58 -6.92 2.87 5.13
CA PRO A 58 -5.97 2.69 6.23
C PRO A 58 -5.45 1.25 6.34
N LEU A 59 -5.29 0.57 5.22
CA LEU A 59 -5.10 -0.87 5.09
C LEU A 59 -3.68 -1.37 5.40
N SER A 60 -3.35 -2.55 4.92
CA SER A 60 -2.07 -3.22 5.07
C SER A 60 -1.78 -4.10 3.85
N SER A 61 -0.64 -4.78 3.83
CA SER A 61 -0.32 -5.76 2.78
C SER A 61 -1.30 -6.94 2.69
N ASP A 62 -2.19 -7.13 3.67
CA ASP A 62 -3.21 -8.17 3.64
C ASP A 62 -4.33 -7.87 2.63
N ASP A 63 -4.46 -6.63 2.18
CA ASP A 63 -5.40 -6.24 1.14
C ASP A 63 -5.05 -6.85 -0.23
N TRP A 64 -3.80 -7.25 -0.41
CA TRP A 64 -3.26 -7.78 -1.66
C TRP A 64 -3.24 -9.31 -1.76
N ASP A 65 -3.81 -10.04 -0.79
CA ASP A 65 -3.71 -11.52 -0.75
C ASP A 65 -4.22 -12.19 -2.02
N ALA A 66 -5.32 -11.71 -2.60
CA ALA A 66 -5.89 -12.25 -3.84
C ALA A 66 -4.96 -12.01 -5.04
N GLN A 67 -4.42 -10.79 -5.20
CA GLN A 67 -3.47 -10.45 -6.24
C GLN A 67 -2.17 -11.23 -6.08
N MET A 68 -1.62 -11.28 -4.86
CA MET A 68 -0.40 -12.01 -4.59
C MET A 68 -0.50 -13.48 -4.97
N MET A 69 -1.60 -14.16 -4.61
CA MET A 69 -1.81 -15.56 -4.98
C MET A 69 -1.93 -15.74 -6.48
N PHE A 70 -2.69 -14.89 -7.16
CA PHE A 70 -2.85 -14.94 -8.61
C PHE A 70 -1.50 -14.80 -9.34
N PHE A 71 -0.70 -13.79 -9.00
CA PHE A 71 0.58 -13.54 -9.67
C PHE A 71 1.66 -14.55 -9.27
N LEU A 72 1.62 -15.07 -8.05
CA LEU A 72 2.48 -16.16 -7.61
C LEU A 72 2.27 -17.43 -8.46
N GLU A 73 1.01 -17.79 -8.76
CA GLU A 73 0.67 -18.91 -9.64
C GLU A 73 1.10 -18.70 -11.10
N LYS A 74 1.26 -17.44 -11.52
CA LYS A 74 1.81 -17.07 -12.84
C LYS A 74 3.35 -17.02 -12.86
N GLY A 75 4.02 -17.34 -11.75
CA GLY A 75 5.47 -17.42 -11.66
C GLY A 75 6.19 -16.11 -11.35
N PHE A 76 5.47 -15.07 -10.89
CA PHE A 76 6.07 -13.83 -10.43
C PHE A 76 6.60 -13.96 -8.99
N ARG A 77 7.57 -13.12 -8.63
CA ARG A 77 7.89 -12.83 -7.23
C ARG A 77 6.99 -11.70 -6.76
N VAL A 78 6.23 -11.91 -5.69
CA VAL A 78 5.25 -10.95 -5.19
C VAL A 78 5.69 -10.40 -3.84
N ILE A 79 5.78 -9.07 -3.74
CA ILE A 79 6.16 -8.34 -2.55
C ILE A 79 5.03 -7.39 -2.17
N ALA A 80 4.68 -7.32 -0.89
CA ALA A 80 3.76 -6.34 -0.35
C ALA A 80 4.26 -5.90 1.02
N HIS A 81 4.22 -4.60 1.31
CA HIS A 81 4.65 -4.08 2.61
C HIS A 81 3.46 -3.47 3.38
N ASP A 82 3.57 -3.43 4.70
CA ASP A 82 2.75 -2.56 5.52
C ASP A 82 3.49 -1.22 5.62
N ARG A 83 2.90 -0.13 5.09
CA ARG A 83 3.49 1.22 5.20
C ARG A 83 3.76 1.58 6.66
N ARG A 84 4.79 2.39 6.96
CA ARG A 84 4.99 2.89 8.33
C ARG A 84 3.69 3.40 8.94
N GLY A 85 3.47 3.11 10.20
CA GLY A 85 2.25 3.48 10.90
C GLY A 85 1.02 2.65 10.57
N HIS A 86 1.11 1.69 9.65
CA HIS A 86 0.02 0.81 9.24
C HIS A 86 0.34 -0.66 9.55
N GLY A 87 -0.70 -1.47 9.67
CA GLY A 87 -0.59 -2.92 9.83
C GLY A 87 0.39 -3.34 10.94
N ARG A 88 1.40 -4.15 10.57
CA ARG A 88 2.43 -4.74 11.45
C ARG A 88 3.73 -3.93 11.50
N SER A 89 3.82 -2.84 10.73
CA SER A 89 4.95 -1.92 10.78
C SER A 89 4.92 -1.07 12.05
N THR A 90 6.05 -0.45 12.38
CA THR A 90 6.14 0.45 13.55
C THR A 90 5.08 1.54 13.49
N GLN A 91 4.34 1.72 14.58
CA GLN A 91 3.39 2.82 14.73
C GLN A 91 4.15 4.13 14.98
N THR A 92 4.32 4.93 13.94
CA THR A 92 5.16 6.12 13.94
C THR A 92 4.42 7.34 14.46
N PHE A 93 5.15 8.21 15.19
CA PHE A 93 4.67 9.50 15.63
C PHE A 93 4.93 10.61 14.60
N GLN A 94 5.94 10.45 13.75
CA GLN A 94 6.40 11.42 12.75
C GLN A 94 6.88 10.70 11.49
N GLY A 95 7.16 11.47 10.43
CA GLY A 95 7.56 10.93 9.13
C GLY A 95 6.39 10.25 8.40
N ASN A 96 5.16 10.66 8.72
CA ASN A 96 3.96 10.14 8.08
C ASN A 96 3.59 11.02 6.88
N ASP A 97 4.48 11.12 5.91
CA ASP A 97 4.33 11.91 4.68
C ASP A 97 4.76 11.10 3.45
N MET A 98 4.30 11.53 2.27
CA MET A 98 4.49 10.78 1.03
C MET A 98 5.96 10.62 0.63
N ASN A 99 6.82 11.61 0.91
CA ASN A 99 8.24 11.52 0.57
C ASN A 99 8.94 10.47 1.45
N THR A 100 8.59 10.43 2.73
CA THR A 100 9.10 9.42 3.67
C THR A 100 8.58 8.02 3.30
N TYR A 101 7.31 7.88 2.90
CA TYR A 101 6.77 6.60 2.43
C TYR A 101 7.53 6.08 1.20
N ALA A 102 7.76 6.94 0.21
CA ALA A 102 8.53 6.57 -0.99
C ALA A 102 10.00 6.25 -0.67
N ALA A 103 10.62 6.93 0.31
CA ALA A 103 11.97 6.65 0.77
C ALA A 103 12.06 5.28 1.47
N ASP A 104 11.08 4.90 2.30
CA ASP A 104 11.01 3.57 2.92
C ASP A 104 10.92 2.47 1.87
N VAL A 105 10.11 2.68 0.83
CA VAL A 105 10.04 1.75 -0.31
C VAL A 105 11.39 1.64 -1.00
N ALA A 106 12.09 2.76 -1.21
CA ALA A 106 13.40 2.75 -1.85
C ALA A 106 14.42 1.93 -1.06
N GLU A 107 14.45 2.11 0.26
CA GLU A 107 15.33 1.33 1.13
C GLU A 107 14.98 -0.17 1.14
N LEU A 108 13.68 -0.53 1.13
CA LEU A 108 13.25 -1.93 1.07
C LEU A 108 13.57 -2.57 -0.29
N VAL A 109 13.36 -1.86 -1.40
CA VAL A 109 13.71 -2.30 -2.76
C VAL A 109 15.23 -2.52 -2.88
N GLU A 110 16.03 -1.65 -2.30
CA GLU A 110 17.49 -1.81 -2.25
C GLU A 110 17.90 -3.00 -1.38
N PHE A 111 17.34 -3.15 -0.19
CA PHE A 111 17.60 -4.26 0.73
C PHE A 111 17.31 -5.63 0.10
N LEU A 112 16.22 -5.74 -0.67
CA LEU A 112 15.83 -6.96 -1.38
C LEU A 112 16.54 -7.13 -2.74
N ASP A 113 17.38 -6.17 -3.14
CA ASP A 113 18.04 -6.03 -4.46
C ASP A 113 17.07 -6.24 -5.62
N LEU A 114 15.89 -5.63 -5.55
CA LEU A 114 14.87 -5.76 -6.59
C LEU A 114 15.27 -4.93 -7.82
N LYS A 115 15.08 -5.52 -9.00
CA LYS A 115 15.31 -4.90 -10.31
C LYS A 115 14.17 -5.26 -11.25
N ASN A 116 13.92 -4.42 -12.24
CA ASN A 116 12.85 -4.61 -13.21
C ASN A 116 11.47 -4.82 -12.54
N VAL A 117 11.20 -4.01 -11.52
CA VAL A 117 10.03 -4.15 -10.64
C VAL A 117 8.79 -3.55 -11.30
N ILE A 118 7.68 -4.25 -11.18
CA ILE A 118 6.35 -3.72 -11.49
C ILE A 118 5.73 -3.23 -10.19
N HIS A 119 5.47 -1.93 -10.07
CA HIS A 119 4.82 -1.37 -8.90
C HIS A 119 3.32 -1.26 -9.13
N VAL A 120 2.52 -1.81 -8.21
CA VAL A 120 1.05 -1.79 -8.26
C VAL A 120 0.55 -1.08 -7.01
N GLY A 121 -0.10 0.05 -7.17
CA GLY A 121 -0.59 0.86 -6.04
C GLY A 121 -2.09 1.12 -6.11
N HIS A 122 -2.78 0.91 -4.99
CA HIS A 122 -4.19 1.21 -4.82
C HIS A 122 -4.38 2.48 -3.99
N SER A 123 -5.24 3.40 -4.45
CA SER A 123 -5.60 4.59 -3.69
C SER A 123 -4.36 5.41 -3.26
N THR A 124 -4.15 5.64 -1.97
CA THR A 124 -2.94 6.26 -1.40
C THR A 124 -1.65 5.52 -1.83
N GLY A 125 -1.72 4.19 -1.99
CA GLY A 125 -0.60 3.39 -2.49
C GLY A 125 -0.24 3.67 -3.95
N GLY A 126 -1.19 4.17 -4.76
CA GLY A 126 -0.89 4.66 -6.10
C GLY A 126 -0.04 5.93 -6.07
N GLY A 127 -0.31 6.84 -5.13
CA GLY A 127 0.55 8.00 -4.88
C GLY A 127 1.95 7.61 -4.43
N GLU A 128 2.06 6.62 -3.52
CA GLU A 128 3.35 6.09 -3.08
C GLU A 128 4.14 5.45 -4.24
N ALA A 129 3.48 4.66 -5.08
CA ALA A 129 4.12 3.99 -6.22
C ALA A 129 4.65 4.98 -7.25
N ILE A 130 3.87 6.02 -7.61
CA ILE A 130 4.30 7.02 -8.60
C ILE A 130 5.39 7.94 -8.03
N ARG A 131 5.32 8.35 -6.75
CA ARG A 131 6.34 9.13 -6.07
C ARG A 131 7.65 8.34 -6.01
N TYR A 132 7.59 7.05 -5.66
CA TYR A 132 8.76 6.18 -5.69
C TYR A 132 9.35 6.08 -7.10
N ALA A 133 8.53 5.82 -8.12
CA ALA A 133 9.00 5.69 -9.50
C ALA A 133 9.68 6.96 -10.01
N ALA A 134 9.12 8.14 -9.69
CA ALA A 134 9.66 9.44 -10.08
C ALA A 134 10.99 9.77 -9.40
N GLN A 135 11.11 9.53 -8.10
CA GLN A 135 12.25 9.99 -7.30
C GLN A 135 13.37 8.96 -7.16
N TYR A 136 13.04 7.65 -7.14
CA TYR A 136 13.98 6.58 -6.82
C TYR A 136 14.04 5.47 -7.87
N GLY A 137 13.06 5.42 -8.80
CA GLY A 137 12.83 4.26 -9.65
C GLY A 137 13.77 4.08 -10.84
N LYS A 138 14.63 5.05 -11.17
CA LYS A 138 15.36 5.24 -12.44
C LYS A 138 15.87 3.94 -13.12
N ASP A 139 16.47 3.03 -12.38
CA ASP A 139 17.08 1.81 -12.92
C ASP A 139 16.44 0.52 -12.37
N ARG A 140 15.34 0.64 -11.63
CA ARG A 140 14.72 -0.48 -10.91
C ARG A 140 13.28 -0.75 -11.28
N VAL A 141 12.56 0.26 -11.81
CA VAL A 141 11.14 0.16 -12.16
C VAL A 141 10.96 -0.17 -13.64
N ALA A 142 10.20 -1.23 -13.91
CA ALA A 142 9.82 -1.62 -15.28
C ALA A 142 8.51 -0.97 -15.71
N LYS A 143 7.48 -1.04 -14.85
CA LYS A 143 6.12 -0.57 -15.11
C LYS A 143 5.47 -0.11 -13.81
N VAL A 144 4.45 0.74 -13.91
CA VAL A 144 3.59 1.13 -12.77
C VAL A 144 2.13 0.85 -13.12
N VAL A 145 1.35 0.41 -12.13
CA VAL A 145 -0.11 0.26 -12.22
C VAL A 145 -0.72 1.09 -11.10
N LEU A 146 -1.59 2.01 -11.44
CA LEU A 146 -2.34 2.87 -10.54
C LEU A 146 -3.80 2.43 -10.53
N ILE A 147 -4.31 1.96 -9.39
CA ILE A 147 -5.68 1.46 -9.24
C ILE A 147 -6.45 2.40 -8.32
N SER A 148 -7.51 3.03 -8.78
CA SER A 148 -8.31 4.00 -8.00
C SER A 148 -7.42 4.99 -7.24
N ALA A 149 -6.32 5.46 -7.89
CA ALA A 149 -5.26 6.21 -7.25
C ALA A 149 -5.65 7.67 -7.00
N ILE A 150 -5.10 8.25 -5.94
CA ILE A 150 -5.32 9.65 -5.53
C ILE A 150 -4.65 10.69 -6.43
N THR A 151 -3.97 10.24 -7.48
CA THR A 151 -3.15 11.08 -8.37
C THR A 151 -3.96 11.68 -9.51
N PRO A 152 -3.66 12.90 -9.97
CA PRO A 152 -2.54 13.77 -9.56
C PRO A 152 -2.79 14.52 -8.26
N TYR A 153 -4.06 14.82 -7.88
CA TYR A 153 -4.38 15.70 -6.80
C TYR A 153 -5.86 15.58 -6.38
N MET A 154 -6.11 15.43 -5.09
CA MET A 154 -7.46 15.14 -4.58
C MET A 154 -8.24 16.39 -4.22
N ILE A 155 -7.62 17.35 -3.52
CA ILE A 155 -8.33 18.48 -2.95
C ILE A 155 -8.83 19.47 -3.99
N ALA A 156 -9.99 20.06 -3.74
CA ALA A 156 -10.51 21.18 -4.53
C ALA A 156 -9.78 22.47 -4.17
N ASP A 157 -9.15 23.08 -5.18
CA ASP A 157 -8.51 24.40 -5.11
C ASP A 157 -8.59 25.11 -6.47
N GLU A 158 -7.84 26.21 -6.65
CA GLU A 158 -7.81 26.98 -7.90
C GLU A 158 -7.32 26.14 -9.11
N ASN A 159 -6.43 25.16 -8.86
CA ASN A 159 -5.87 24.27 -9.89
C ASN A 159 -6.72 23.02 -10.14
N ASN A 160 -7.55 22.64 -9.17
CA ASN A 160 -8.44 21.48 -9.21
C ASN A 160 -9.86 21.84 -8.73
N PRO A 161 -10.59 22.73 -9.42
CA PRO A 161 -11.87 23.25 -8.92
C PRO A 161 -12.97 22.20 -8.78
N ASN A 162 -12.82 21.05 -9.43
CA ASN A 162 -13.74 19.90 -9.33
C ASN A 162 -13.21 18.80 -8.41
N GLY A 163 -12.18 19.08 -7.64
CA GLY A 163 -11.63 18.16 -6.64
C GLY A 163 -12.57 17.96 -5.45
N VAL A 164 -12.15 17.18 -4.48
CA VAL A 164 -12.91 16.92 -3.25
C VAL A 164 -12.77 18.12 -2.30
N PRO A 165 -13.87 18.71 -1.80
CA PRO A 165 -13.81 19.82 -0.85
C PRO A 165 -13.04 19.47 0.43
N MET A 166 -12.27 20.42 0.97
CA MET A 166 -11.51 20.24 2.24
C MET A 166 -12.40 19.77 3.39
N SER A 167 -13.66 20.22 3.45
CA SER A 167 -14.61 19.83 4.48
C SER A 167 -14.82 18.31 4.56
N VAL A 168 -14.72 17.58 3.44
CA VAL A 168 -14.81 16.11 3.44
C VAL A 168 -13.61 15.50 4.18
N PHE A 169 -12.41 16.02 3.94
CA PHE A 169 -11.20 15.56 4.63
C PHE A 169 -11.20 15.95 6.11
N ASP A 170 -11.74 17.11 6.45
CA ASP A 170 -11.92 17.52 7.85
C ASP A 170 -12.91 16.60 8.59
N ASP A 171 -13.98 16.15 7.94
CA ASP A 171 -14.89 15.15 8.49
C ASP A 171 -14.21 13.80 8.69
N ILE A 172 -13.35 13.37 7.75
CA ILE A 172 -12.53 12.15 7.90
C ILE A 172 -11.59 12.30 9.10
N ARG A 173 -10.89 13.44 9.24
CA ARG A 173 -10.02 13.74 10.40
C ARG A 173 -10.81 13.71 11.70
N TYR A 174 -11.97 14.37 11.71
CA TYR A 174 -12.84 14.40 12.90
C TYR A 174 -13.27 13.00 13.32
N ASN A 175 -13.81 12.20 12.41
CA ASN A 175 -14.30 10.86 12.70
C ASN A 175 -13.17 9.88 13.07
N THR A 176 -12.02 9.95 12.40
CA THR A 176 -10.83 9.17 12.75
C THR A 176 -10.37 9.47 14.18
N ARG A 177 -10.41 10.73 14.60
CA ARG A 177 -10.00 11.15 15.93
C ARG A 177 -10.98 10.74 17.03
N HIS A 178 -12.30 10.81 16.77
CA HIS A 178 -13.32 10.67 17.81
C HIS A 178 -13.88 9.26 17.94
N ASN A 179 -14.08 8.54 16.82
CA ASN A 179 -14.56 7.17 16.85
C ASN A 179 -14.11 6.40 15.59
N ARG A 180 -12.81 6.15 15.49
CA ARG A 180 -12.20 5.45 14.36
C ARG A 180 -12.87 4.10 14.08
N ALA A 181 -13.24 3.36 15.12
CA ALA A 181 -13.79 2.02 14.97
C ALA A 181 -15.12 2.03 14.22
N GLN A 182 -16.05 2.92 14.60
CA GLN A 182 -17.34 3.05 13.90
C GLN A 182 -17.14 3.65 12.50
N PHE A 183 -16.36 4.72 12.40
CA PHE A 183 -16.10 5.40 11.14
C PHE A 183 -15.54 4.43 10.08
N TYR A 184 -14.59 3.56 10.45
CA TYR A 184 -14.03 2.59 9.51
C TYR A 184 -15.03 1.50 9.11
N GLN A 185 -15.98 1.12 9.98
CA GLN A 185 -17.07 0.23 9.58
C GLN A 185 -17.99 0.91 8.57
N ASP A 186 -18.39 2.15 8.84
CA ASP A 186 -19.29 2.90 7.97
C ASP A 186 -18.67 3.19 6.61
N LEU A 187 -17.36 3.50 6.59
CA LEU A 187 -16.62 3.79 5.35
C LEU A 187 -16.59 2.59 4.38
N THR A 188 -16.68 1.36 4.87
CA THR A 188 -16.74 0.18 4.01
C THR A 188 -17.95 0.19 3.06
N ILE A 189 -19.02 0.89 3.42
CA ILE A 189 -20.24 0.94 2.60
C ILE A 189 -19.98 1.66 1.27
N PRO A 190 -19.57 2.93 1.22
CA PRO A 190 -19.22 3.59 -0.04
C PRO A 190 -17.94 3.03 -0.67
N PHE A 191 -16.99 2.52 0.12
CA PHE A 191 -15.73 1.96 -0.39
C PHE A 191 -15.95 0.77 -1.32
N PHE A 192 -16.89 -0.11 -0.99
CA PHE A 192 -17.24 -1.29 -1.79
C PHE A 192 -18.53 -1.12 -2.61
N GLY A 193 -19.14 0.05 -2.61
CA GLY A 193 -20.41 0.29 -3.31
C GLY A 193 -21.61 -0.46 -2.70
N TYR A 194 -21.54 -0.86 -1.43
CA TYR A 194 -22.59 -1.62 -0.75
C TYR A 194 -23.90 -0.84 -0.53
N ASN A 195 -23.91 0.45 -0.79
CA ASN A 195 -25.10 1.30 -0.82
C ASN A 195 -25.82 1.30 -2.19
N ARG A 196 -25.36 0.53 -3.16
CA ARG A 196 -25.99 0.42 -4.48
C ARG A 196 -27.12 -0.61 -4.44
N GLU A 197 -28.15 -0.36 -5.23
CA GLU A 197 -29.29 -1.28 -5.38
C GLU A 197 -28.82 -2.64 -5.93
N GLY A 198 -29.24 -3.72 -5.30
CA GLY A 198 -28.93 -5.09 -5.72
C GLY A 198 -27.53 -5.59 -5.34
N VAL A 199 -26.69 -4.78 -4.71
CA VAL A 199 -25.36 -5.21 -4.24
C VAL A 199 -25.47 -5.95 -2.90
N GLU A 200 -24.94 -7.17 -2.86
CA GLU A 200 -24.87 -7.96 -1.62
C GLU A 200 -23.72 -7.52 -0.73
N ILE A 201 -24.03 -7.18 0.52
CA ILE A 201 -23.01 -6.86 1.53
C ILE A 201 -22.28 -8.12 1.98
N LYS A 202 -20.99 -8.21 1.67
CA LYS A 202 -20.13 -9.32 2.10
C LYS A 202 -19.46 -8.97 3.44
N LYS A 203 -20.08 -9.37 4.53
CA LYS A 203 -19.63 -9.07 5.90
C LYS A 203 -18.16 -9.45 6.16
N SER A 204 -17.69 -10.56 5.61
CA SER A 204 -16.29 -10.99 5.75
C SER A 204 -15.29 -10.01 5.11
N ILE A 205 -15.66 -9.36 4.00
CA ILE A 205 -14.86 -8.33 3.35
C ILE A 205 -14.82 -7.08 4.22
N GLN A 206 -15.99 -6.63 4.73
CA GLN A 206 -16.06 -5.49 5.66
C GLN A 206 -15.23 -5.73 6.92
N ASP A 207 -15.35 -6.90 7.54
CA ASP A 207 -14.61 -7.24 8.75
C ASP A 207 -13.10 -7.30 8.52
N ASN A 208 -12.67 -7.83 7.37
CA ASN A 208 -11.25 -7.86 7.01
C ASN A 208 -10.70 -6.44 6.77
N TRP A 209 -11.44 -5.59 6.07
CA TRP A 209 -11.07 -4.20 5.85
C TRP A 209 -10.96 -3.44 7.19
N TRP A 210 -11.98 -3.55 8.02
CA TRP A 210 -12.01 -2.95 9.36
C TRP A 210 -10.87 -3.43 10.24
N ARG A 211 -10.61 -4.75 10.26
CA ARG A 211 -9.50 -5.35 11.01
C ARG A 211 -8.16 -4.73 10.61
N GLN A 212 -7.91 -4.62 9.31
CA GLN A 212 -6.68 -4.02 8.79
C GLN A 212 -6.55 -2.56 9.24
N GLY A 213 -7.61 -1.77 9.09
CA GLY A 213 -7.63 -0.39 9.54
C GLY A 213 -7.34 -0.23 11.03
N MET A 214 -7.92 -1.10 11.86
CA MET A 214 -7.73 -1.05 13.32
C MET A 214 -6.33 -1.49 13.79
N MET A 215 -5.56 -2.20 12.98
CA MET A 215 -4.18 -2.60 13.29
C MET A 215 -3.19 -1.43 13.24
N GLY A 216 -3.44 -0.42 12.42
CA GLY A 216 -2.55 0.73 12.27
C GLY A 216 -2.58 1.69 13.46
N GLY A 217 -1.50 2.48 13.59
CA GLY A 217 -1.36 3.52 14.60
C GLY A 217 -2.26 4.72 14.33
N ILE A 218 -3.01 5.18 15.35
CA ILE A 218 -3.97 6.28 15.21
C ILE A 218 -3.31 7.57 14.70
N LYS A 219 -2.09 7.91 15.17
CA LYS A 219 -1.40 9.14 14.77
C LYS A 219 -1.00 9.08 13.29
N ALA A 220 -0.37 7.99 12.85
CA ALA A 220 0.06 7.83 11.48
C ALA A 220 -1.12 7.79 10.49
N GLN A 221 -2.21 7.10 10.85
CA GLN A 221 -3.41 7.08 10.01
C GLN A 221 -4.11 8.42 9.95
N TYR A 222 -4.10 9.20 11.04
CA TYR A 222 -4.61 10.57 11.06
C TYR A 222 -3.78 11.51 10.17
N ASP A 223 -2.44 11.46 10.28
CA ASP A 223 -1.55 12.26 9.44
C ASP A 223 -1.67 11.89 7.96
N CYS A 224 -1.86 10.61 7.67
CA CYS A 224 -2.02 10.12 6.30
C CYS A 224 -3.24 10.72 5.59
N ILE A 225 -4.21 11.31 6.32
CA ILE A 225 -5.35 12.02 5.71
C ILE A 225 -4.85 13.24 4.93
N GLU A 226 -3.96 14.03 5.50
CA GLU A 226 -3.29 15.14 4.79
C GLU A 226 -2.50 14.60 3.58
N VAL A 227 -1.80 13.49 3.75
CA VAL A 227 -0.98 12.89 2.71
C VAL A 227 -1.80 12.52 1.47
N PHE A 228 -2.94 11.86 1.62
CA PHE A 228 -3.74 11.45 0.48
C PHE A 228 -4.65 12.55 -0.07
N SER A 229 -4.93 13.59 0.72
CA SER A 229 -5.81 14.68 0.29
C SER A 229 -5.06 15.85 -0.35
N GLU A 230 -3.86 16.19 0.14
CA GLU A 230 -3.20 17.46 -0.15
C GLU A 230 -1.86 17.29 -0.91
N THR A 231 -1.36 16.05 -1.08
CA THR A 231 -0.14 15.84 -1.88
C THR A 231 -0.41 16.01 -3.36
N ASP A 232 0.39 16.87 -4.02
CA ASP A 232 0.40 17.03 -5.46
C ASP A 232 1.43 16.08 -6.11
N PHE A 233 0.98 15.27 -7.06
CA PHE A 233 1.78 14.31 -7.83
C PHE A 233 1.93 14.73 -9.30
N THR A 234 1.55 15.95 -9.66
CA THR A 234 1.57 16.44 -11.05
C THR A 234 2.95 16.30 -11.68
N GLU A 235 4.00 16.73 -10.97
CA GLU A 235 5.36 16.64 -11.49
C GLU A 235 5.92 15.21 -11.46
N ASP A 236 5.49 14.38 -10.51
CA ASP A 236 5.86 12.96 -10.51
C ASP A 236 5.33 12.27 -11.78
N LEU A 237 4.03 12.46 -12.10
CA LEU A 237 3.42 11.89 -13.31
C LEU A 237 4.09 12.35 -14.60
N LYS A 238 4.40 13.64 -14.73
CA LYS A 238 5.08 14.20 -15.89
C LYS A 238 6.52 13.68 -16.07
N SER A 239 7.20 13.39 -14.98
CA SER A 239 8.60 12.96 -14.98
C SER A 239 8.79 11.48 -15.33
N VAL A 240 7.77 10.66 -15.11
CA VAL A 240 7.81 9.20 -15.34
C VAL A 240 7.70 8.91 -16.83
N THR A 241 8.71 8.21 -17.38
CA THR A 241 8.78 7.84 -18.81
C THR A 241 8.48 6.37 -19.09
N ILE A 242 8.46 5.52 -18.05
CA ILE A 242 8.12 4.11 -18.15
C ILE A 242 6.62 3.90 -18.39
N PRO A 243 6.18 2.74 -18.90
CA PRO A 243 4.76 2.45 -19.09
C PRO A 243 3.99 2.50 -17.77
N VAL A 244 2.84 3.19 -17.76
CA VAL A 244 1.92 3.29 -16.63
C VAL A 244 0.52 2.89 -17.06
N LEU A 245 -0.09 1.95 -16.32
CA LEU A 245 -1.50 1.57 -16.48
C LEU A 245 -2.32 2.25 -15.38
N VAL A 246 -3.36 2.98 -15.76
CA VAL A 246 -4.31 3.61 -14.85
C VAL A 246 -5.64 2.89 -14.94
N LEU A 247 -6.10 2.32 -13.83
CA LEU A 247 -7.33 1.56 -13.70
C LEU A 247 -8.26 2.28 -12.71
N HIS A 248 -9.52 2.55 -13.08
CA HIS A 248 -10.46 3.21 -12.19
C HIS A 248 -11.90 2.80 -12.47
N GLY A 249 -12.72 2.70 -11.42
CA GLY A 249 -14.16 2.50 -11.56
C GLY A 249 -14.91 3.82 -11.69
N ASP A 250 -15.91 3.90 -12.55
CA ASP A 250 -16.71 5.14 -12.69
C ASP A 250 -17.75 5.32 -11.57
N ASP A 251 -17.93 4.31 -10.72
CA ASP A 251 -18.74 4.37 -9.49
C ASP A 251 -17.89 4.44 -8.21
N ASP A 252 -16.65 4.91 -8.31
CA ASP A 252 -15.78 5.15 -7.16
C ASP A 252 -16.27 6.36 -6.35
N GLN A 253 -16.84 6.07 -5.17
CA GLN A 253 -17.42 7.09 -4.27
C GLN A 253 -16.39 7.68 -3.29
N ILE A 254 -15.12 7.27 -3.38
CA ILE A 254 -14.04 7.70 -2.50
C ILE A 254 -13.08 8.62 -3.26
N VAL A 255 -12.68 8.23 -4.46
CA VAL A 255 -11.75 8.97 -5.33
C VAL A 255 -12.42 9.23 -6.67
N PRO A 256 -12.82 10.47 -6.97
CA PRO A 256 -13.48 10.81 -8.24
C PRO A 256 -12.56 10.57 -9.44
N TYR A 257 -12.94 9.67 -10.36
CA TYR A 257 -12.09 9.26 -11.47
C TYR A 257 -11.82 10.38 -12.49
N GLU A 258 -12.78 11.32 -12.68
CA GLU A 258 -12.64 12.42 -13.64
C GLU A 258 -11.53 13.40 -13.23
N THR A 259 -11.38 13.65 -11.93
CA THR A 259 -10.39 14.59 -11.39
C THR A 259 -9.07 13.92 -11.02
N THR A 260 -9.03 12.59 -11.04
CA THR A 260 -7.83 11.80 -10.73
C THR A 260 -7.36 10.97 -11.92
N ALA A 261 -7.94 9.81 -12.19
CA ALA A 261 -7.46 8.88 -13.21
C ALA A 261 -7.38 9.48 -14.62
N VAL A 262 -8.42 10.24 -15.03
CA VAL A 262 -8.45 10.91 -16.35
C VAL A 262 -7.30 11.93 -16.44
N LYS A 263 -7.17 12.81 -15.44
CA LYS A 263 -6.07 13.79 -15.40
C LYS A 263 -4.69 13.16 -15.29
N ALA A 264 -4.57 12.08 -14.50
CA ALA A 264 -3.31 11.37 -14.40
C ALA A 264 -2.87 10.79 -15.75
N ALA A 265 -3.80 10.19 -16.49
CA ALA A 265 -3.53 9.66 -17.83
C ALA A 265 -3.10 10.75 -18.84
N GLU A 266 -3.67 11.95 -18.73
CA GLU A 266 -3.30 13.11 -19.58
C GLU A 266 -1.89 13.64 -19.29
N LEU A 267 -1.42 13.51 -18.04
CA LEU A 267 -0.10 13.97 -17.60
C LEU A 267 1.03 12.97 -17.92
N LEU A 268 0.70 11.69 -18.00
CA LEU A 268 1.66 10.62 -18.23
C LEU A 268 2.17 10.60 -19.67
N GLN A 269 3.49 10.47 -19.87
CA GLN A 269 4.10 10.36 -21.20
C GLN A 269 3.78 9.02 -21.88
N ASN A 270 3.62 7.94 -21.11
CA ASN A 270 3.35 6.59 -21.58
C ASN A 270 2.26 5.94 -20.73
N GLY A 271 1.09 6.59 -20.69
CA GLY A 271 -0.07 6.18 -19.90
C GLY A 271 -1.11 5.43 -20.71
N LYS A 272 -1.68 4.36 -20.13
CA LYS A 272 -2.89 3.69 -20.64
C LYS A 272 -3.98 3.78 -19.57
N LEU A 273 -5.17 4.27 -19.94
CA LEU A 273 -6.32 4.40 -19.04
C LEU A 273 -7.38 3.33 -19.36
N ILE A 274 -7.92 2.71 -18.33
CA ILE A 274 -9.11 1.84 -18.41
C ILE A 274 -10.09 2.30 -17.32
N ILE A 275 -11.30 2.67 -17.74
CA ILE A 275 -12.41 2.96 -16.83
C ILE A 275 -13.37 1.79 -16.84
N TYR A 276 -13.74 1.30 -15.65
CA TYR A 276 -14.65 0.17 -15.48
C TYR A 276 -16.04 0.66 -15.06
N PRO A 277 -17.07 0.40 -15.90
CA PRO A 277 -18.44 0.80 -15.56
C PRO A 277 -18.94 0.08 -14.30
N GLY A 278 -19.43 0.87 -13.33
CA GLY A 278 -20.05 0.36 -12.11
C GLY A 278 -19.09 -0.19 -11.05
N PHE A 279 -17.75 -0.13 -11.27
CA PHE A 279 -16.81 -0.61 -10.26
C PHE A 279 -16.59 0.45 -9.17
N SER A 280 -16.54 -0.03 -7.92
CA SER A 280 -16.32 0.79 -6.73
C SER A 280 -14.83 1.00 -6.43
N HIS A 281 -14.52 1.81 -5.41
CA HIS A 281 -13.14 2.02 -4.93
C HIS A 281 -12.44 0.71 -4.54
N GLY A 282 -13.18 -0.23 -3.96
CA GLY A 282 -12.68 -1.53 -3.53
C GLY A 282 -12.52 -2.57 -4.64
N MET A 283 -12.52 -2.17 -5.92
CA MET A 283 -12.47 -3.10 -7.06
C MET A 283 -11.30 -4.09 -7.05
N PRO A 284 -10.10 -3.85 -6.46
CA PRO A 284 -9.08 -4.89 -6.34
C PRO A 284 -9.54 -6.11 -5.56
N THR A 285 -10.50 -5.91 -4.63
CA THR A 285 -11.07 -6.99 -3.81
C THR A 285 -12.35 -7.56 -4.43
N THR A 286 -13.28 -6.69 -4.89
CA THR A 286 -14.59 -7.13 -5.39
C THR A 286 -14.52 -7.68 -6.80
N GLU A 287 -13.61 -7.16 -7.63
CA GLU A 287 -13.46 -7.48 -9.05
C GLU A 287 -12.05 -8.05 -9.36
N ALA A 288 -11.45 -8.74 -8.38
CA ALA A 288 -10.07 -9.20 -8.41
C ALA A 288 -9.70 -9.95 -9.70
N GLU A 289 -10.60 -10.79 -10.23
CA GLU A 289 -10.35 -11.58 -11.43
C GLU A 289 -10.14 -10.69 -12.66
N THR A 290 -11.00 -9.68 -12.85
CA THR A 290 -10.90 -8.72 -13.97
C THR A 290 -9.64 -7.87 -13.84
N ILE A 291 -9.41 -7.29 -12.66
CA ILE A 291 -8.26 -6.43 -12.40
C ILE A 291 -6.95 -7.20 -12.59
N ASN A 292 -6.85 -8.41 -12.06
CA ASN A 292 -5.65 -9.23 -12.19
C ASN A 292 -5.35 -9.60 -13.65
N ARG A 293 -6.37 -9.93 -14.44
CA ARG A 293 -6.22 -10.24 -15.87
C ARG A 293 -5.68 -9.04 -16.64
N ASP A 294 -6.25 -7.85 -16.42
CA ASP A 294 -5.88 -6.65 -17.16
C ASP A 294 -4.49 -6.15 -16.76
N ILE A 295 -4.09 -6.32 -15.48
CA ILE A 295 -2.72 -6.10 -15.03
C ILE A 295 -1.76 -7.09 -15.72
N LEU A 296 -2.11 -8.38 -15.78
CA LEU A 296 -1.27 -9.39 -16.41
C LEU A 296 -1.09 -9.13 -17.92
N GLU A 297 -2.15 -8.70 -18.62
CA GLU A 297 -2.09 -8.30 -20.02
C GLU A 297 -1.12 -7.12 -20.21
N PHE A 298 -1.23 -6.10 -19.36
CA PHE A 298 -0.32 -4.95 -19.38
C PHE A 298 1.14 -5.33 -19.09
N ILE A 299 1.37 -6.26 -18.17
CA ILE A 299 2.72 -6.73 -17.86
C ILE A 299 3.36 -7.38 -19.09
N ASN A 300 2.59 -8.15 -19.84
CA ASN A 300 3.06 -8.92 -21.01
C ASN A 300 3.12 -8.11 -22.32
N SER A 301 2.60 -6.88 -22.34
CA SER A 301 2.66 -5.98 -23.50
C SER A 301 4.03 -5.21 -23.61
#